data_14a410817a57d135d0a6372bc1ab5f02
#
_entry.id   14a410817a57d135d0a6372bc1ab5f02
#
_cell.length_a   1.000
_cell.length_b   1.000
_cell.length_c   1.000
_cell.angle_alpha   90.00
_cell.angle_beta   90.00
_cell.angle_gamma   90.00
#
_symmetry.space_group_name_H-M   'P 1'
#
loop_
_entity.id
_entity.type
_entity.pdbx_description
1 polymer ?
#
loop_
_entity_poly.entity_id
_entity_poly.type
_entity_poly.pdbx_seq_one_letter_code
_entity_poly.pdbx_strand_id
1 'polypeptide(L)'
;VGMDFGLKHFLNLDDGSVIDSPQWYKASLNELRTAHRAVSRCQKGSNNRNRAIRNLGRVYQRISNRRRDWFFKLANQLVGEYAIICIEDLNIDGMKRLWGRKISDLAFAEFVSILEWVASNTDTTVVKIDRWAPSSKVCHVCGTINASLSLKQRIWECECCHTTLDRDTNAAINIRRMGLAQLKSA
;
A
#
# COMPACT_ATOMS: atom_id res chain seq x y z
N VAL A 1 -7.80 -1.84 14.00
CA VAL A 1 -6.69 -0.98 13.56
C VAL A 1 -7.09 -0.15 12.36
N GLY A 2 -6.59 1.10 12.24
CA GLY A 2 -6.64 1.91 11.02
C GLY A 2 -5.31 1.88 10.31
N MET A 3 -5.33 1.75 8.99
CA MET A 3 -4.10 1.66 8.19
C MET A 3 -4.16 2.60 7.00
N ASP A 4 -3.14 3.48 6.88
CA ASP A 4 -2.93 4.37 5.75
C ASP A 4 -1.83 3.83 4.83
N PHE A 5 -2.11 3.74 3.53
CA PHE A 5 -1.15 3.28 2.51
C PHE A 5 -0.23 4.41 2.07
N GLY A 6 1.06 4.25 2.30
CA GLY A 6 2.05 5.28 2.01
C GLY A 6 3.07 4.91 0.94
N LEU A 7 3.65 5.94 0.32
CA LEU A 7 4.76 5.75 -0.62
C LEU A 7 6.11 5.61 0.08
N LYS A 8 6.28 6.16 1.27
CA LYS A 8 7.49 6.07 2.08
C LYS A 8 7.50 4.75 2.85
N HIS A 9 6.51 4.54 3.67
CA HIS A 9 6.21 3.29 4.35
C HIS A 9 5.06 2.60 3.63
N PHE A 10 5.01 1.28 3.62
CA PHE A 10 3.95 0.52 2.95
C PHE A 10 2.60 0.72 3.65
N LEU A 11 2.62 0.65 4.98
CA LEU A 11 1.49 0.95 5.85
C LEU A 11 1.94 1.83 7.01
N ASN A 12 1.11 2.80 7.38
CA ASN A 12 1.19 3.54 8.64
C ASN A 12 -0.02 3.14 9.48
N LEU A 13 0.19 2.73 10.72
CA LEU A 13 -0.84 2.27 11.63
C LEU A 13 -1.26 3.40 12.59
N ASP A 14 -2.44 3.28 13.15
CA ASP A 14 -3.02 4.29 14.04
C ASP A 14 -2.35 4.38 15.42
N ASP A 15 -1.50 3.42 15.78
CA ASP A 15 -0.62 3.47 16.94
C ASP A 15 0.73 4.18 16.67
N GLY A 16 0.94 4.66 15.44
CA GLY A 16 2.17 5.29 14.99
C GLY A 16 3.23 4.33 14.47
N SER A 17 3.00 3.02 14.53
CA SER A 17 3.90 2.03 13.94
C SER A 17 3.85 2.06 12.42
N VAL A 18 4.93 1.60 11.78
CA VAL A 18 5.06 1.60 10.32
C VAL A 18 5.52 0.24 9.82
N ILE A 19 5.05 -0.14 8.64
CA ILE A 19 5.46 -1.35 7.94
C ILE A 19 6.10 -0.96 6.61
N ASP A 20 7.36 -1.36 6.41
CA ASP A 20 8.10 -1.05 5.19
C ASP A 20 7.98 -2.17 4.15
N SER A 21 7.87 -1.78 2.87
CA SER A 21 7.95 -2.74 1.77
C SER A 21 9.40 -3.05 1.43
N PRO A 22 9.77 -4.34 1.27
CA PRO A 22 11.10 -4.74 0.83
C PRO A 22 11.48 -4.31 -0.60
N GLN A 23 10.56 -3.72 -1.39
CA GLN A 23 10.80 -3.17 -2.74
C GLN A 23 11.54 -4.14 -3.68
N TRP A 24 11.06 -5.37 -3.85
CA TRP A 24 11.73 -6.42 -4.63
C TRP A 24 12.00 -6.05 -6.08
N TYR A 25 11.11 -5.30 -6.73
CA TYR A 25 11.33 -4.84 -8.10
C TYR A 25 12.54 -3.92 -8.17
N LYS A 26 12.64 -2.94 -7.26
CA LYS A 26 13.78 -2.01 -7.17
C LYS A 26 15.07 -2.77 -6.89
N ALA A 27 15.06 -3.71 -5.96
CA ALA A 27 16.22 -4.56 -5.63
C ALA A 27 16.66 -5.42 -6.82
N SER A 28 15.74 -5.82 -7.70
CA SER A 28 16.02 -6.68 -8.86
C SER A 28 16.29 -5.91 -10.17
N LEU A 29 16.36 -4.57 -10.14
CA LEU A 29 16.51 -3.75 -11.36
C LEU A 29 17.73 -4.11 -12.21
N ASN A 30 18.87 -4.42 -11.59
CA ASN A 30 20.10 -4.77 -12.33
C ASN A 30 19.96 -6.12 -13.02
N GLU A 31 19.36 -7.12 -12.35
CA GLU A 31 19.08 -8.43 -12.93
C GLU A 31 18.09 -8.30 -14.10
N LEU A 32 17.01 -7.53 -13.92
CA LEU A 32 16.04 -7.23 -14.98
C LEU A 32 16.68 -6.56 -16.19
N ARG A 33 17.53 -5.53 -15.97
CA ARG A 33 18.25 -4.86 -17.05
C ARG A 33 19.13 -5.83 -17.85
N THR A 34 19.83 -6.72 -17.15
CA THR A 34 20.69 -7.73 -17.79
C THR A 34 19.86 -8.71 -18.61
N ALA A 35 18.76 -9.21 -18.06
CA ALA A 35 17.85 -10.12 -18.75
C ALA A 35 17.18 -9.45 -19.97
N HIS A 36 16.76 -8.20 -19.87
CA HIS A 36 16.23 -7.43 -21.01
C HIS A 36 17.26 -7.24 -22.12
N ARG A 37 18.50 -6.88 -21.75
CA ARG A 37 19.60 -6.75 -22.73
C ARG A 37 19.88 -8.06 -23.45
N ALA A 38 19.85 -9.19 -22.74
CA ALA A 38 20.01 -10.51 -23.35
C ALA A 38 18.92 -10.79 -24.41
N VAL A 39 17.66 -10.47 -24.12
CA VAL A 39 16.57 -10.59 -25.11
C VAL A 39 16.80 -9.67 -26.32
N SER A 40 17.19 -8.41 -26.07
CA SER A 40 17.37 -7.42 -27.14
C SER A 40 18.52 -7.75 -28.09
N ARG A 41 19.57 -8.42 -27.59
CA ARG A 41 20.74 -8.82 -28.41
C ARG A 41 20.47 -10.04 -29.28
N CYS A 42 19.44 -10.80 -29.03
CA CYS A 42 19.12 -11.99 -29.81
C CYS A 42 18.31 -11.66 -31.06
N GLN A 43 18.59 -12.38 -32.17
CA GLN A 43 17.80 -12.28 -33.39
C GLN A 43 16.34 -12.66 -33.14
N LYS A 44 15.40 -11.87 -33.66
CA LYS A 44 13.98 -12.14 -33.57
C LYS A 44 13.64 -13.50 -34.19
N GLY A 45 12.83 -14.31 -33.52
CA GLY A 45 12.44 -15.65 -33.95
C GLY A 45 13.46 -16.76 -33.64
N SER A 46 14.67 -16.45 -33.15
CA SER A 46 15.69 -17.46 -32.85
C SER A 46 15.39 -18.22 -31.54
N ASN A 47 15.88 -19.47 -31.45
CA ASN A 47 15.82 -20.27 -30.24
C ASN A 47 16.53 -19.62 -29.06
N ASN A 48 17.63 -18.89 -29.31
CA ASN A 48 18.34 -18.15 -28.28
C ASN A 48 17.48 -17.02 -27.70
N ARG A 49 16.72 -16.30 -28.54
CA ARG A 49 15.75 -15.32 -28.06
C ARG A 49 14.65 -15.93 -27.20
N ASN A 50 14.10 -17.05 -27.61
CA ASN A 50 13.08 -17.78 -26.84
C ASN A 50 13.62 -18.21 -25.46
N ARG A 51 14.88 -18.66 -25.40
CA ARG A 51 15.57 -18.98 -24.14
C ARG A 51 15.74 -17.72 -23.25
N ALA A 52 16.17 -16.61 -23.84
CA ALA A 52 16.34 -15.34 -23.13
C ALA A 52 14.99 -14.79 -22.59
N ILE A 53 13.90 -14.89 -23.38
CA ILE A 53 12.55 -14.51 -22.94
C ILE A 53 12.10 -15.37 -21.77
N ARG A 54 12.30 -16.68 -21.81
CA ARG A 54 11.97 -17.56 -20.67
C ARG A 54 12.76 -17.19 -19.42
N ASN A 55 14.06 -16.85 -19.58
CA ASN A 55 14.87 -16.40 -18.44
C ASN A 55 14.35 -15.09 -17.85
N LEU A 56 14.03 -14.11 -18.69
CA LEU A 56 13.41 -12.84 -18.25
C LEU A 56 12.10 -13.11 -17.51
N GLY A 57 11.24 -14.01 -18.03
CA GLY A 57 10.00 -14.42 -17.37
C GLY A 57 10.23 -15.02 -15.98
N ARG A 58 11.28 -15.83 -15.80
CA ARG A 58 11.65 -16.39 -14.49
C ARG A 58 12.07 -15.30 -13.49
N VAL A 59 12.75 -14.24 -13.93
CA VAL A 59 13.12 -13.11 -13.07
C VAL A 59 11.85 -12.39 -12.57
N TYR A 60 10.92 -12.06 -13.47
CA TYR A 60 9.64 -11.47 -13.09
C TYR A 60 8.82 -12.35 -12.16
N GLN A 61 8.77 -13.66 -12.46
CA GLN A 61 8.06 -14.63 -11.62
C GLN A 61 8.62 -14.67 -10.19
N ARG A 62 9.94 -14.65 -10.04
CA ARG A 62 10.61 -14.63 -8.73
C ARG A 62 10.26 -13.37 -7.94
N ILE A 63 10.26 -12.21 -8.59
CA ILE A 63 9.88 -10.93 -7.96
C ILE A 63 8.42 -11.00 -7.48
N SER A 64 7.52 -11.43 -8.34
CA SER A 64 6.09 -11.57 -8.02
C SER A 64 5.86 -12.57 -6.88
N ASN A 65 6.50 -13.74 -6.92
CA ASN A 65 6.35 -14.76 -5.89
C ASN A 65 6.84 -14.27 -4.51
N ARG A 66 8.01 -13.59 -4.45
CA ARG A 66 8.53 -13.02 -3.20
C ARG A 66 7.60 -11.96 -2.63
N ARG A 67 7.06 -11.07 -3.47
CA ARG A 67 6.10 -10.06 -3.04
C ARG A 67 4.84 -10.70 -2.50
N ARG A 68 4.29 -11.67 -3.22
CA ARG A 68 3.07 -12.39 -2.83
C ARG A 68 3.23 -13.17 -1.52
N ASP A 69 4.36 -13.85 -1.34
CA ASP A 69 4.69 -14.53 -0.09
C ASP A 69 4.71 -13.58 1.11
N TRP A 70 5.33 -12.42 0.94
CA TRP A 70 5.34 -11.38 1.97
C TRP A 70 3.95 -10.83 2.25
N PHE A 71 3.13 -10.57 1.22
CA PHE A 71 1.76 -10.12 1.39
C PHE A 71 0.92 -11.11 2.19
N PHE A 72 1.05 -12.41 1.90
CA PHE A 72 0.37 -13.43 2.70
C PHE A 72 0.85 -13.47 4.15
N LYS A 73 2.16 -13.37 4.39
CA LYS A 73 2.71 -13.32 5.74
C LYS A 73 2.21 -12.10 6.52
N LEU A 74 2.25 -10.93 5.90
CA LEU A 74 1.75 -9.69 6.49
C LEU A 74 0.23 -9.75 6.74
N ALA A 75 -0.55 -10.22 5.77
CA ALA A 75 -2.00 -10.34 5.94
C ALA A 75 -2.36 -11.30 7.09
N ASN A 76 -1.71 -12.46 7.18
CA ASN A 76 -1.92 -13.40 8.29
C ASN A 76 -1.52 -12.82 9.64
N GLN A 77 -0.44 -12.04 9.71
CA GLN A 77 -0.03 -11.35 10.93
C GLN A 77 -1.11 -10.34 11.36
N LEU A 78 -1.54 -9.46 10.45
CA LEU A 78 -2.55 -8.44 10.74
C LEU A 78 -3.89 -9.03 11.17
N VAL A 79 -4.34 -10.09 10.49
CA VAL A 79 -5.58 -10.79 10.82
C VAL A 79 -5.48 -11.51 12.18
N GLY A 80 -4.30 -12.01 12.55
CA GLY A 80 -4.06 -12.61 13.86
C GLY A 80 -4.00 -11.58 15.01
N GLU A 81 -3.66 -10.32 14.70
CA GLU A 81 -3.54 -9.24 15.70
C GLU A 81 -4.82 -8.42 15.86
N TYR A 82 -5.63 -8.27 14.79
CA TYR A 82 -6.75 -7.33 14.78
C TYR A 82 -8.06 -7.96 14.31
N ALA A 83 -9.11 -7.82 15.13
CA ALA A 83 -10.48 -8.25 14.79
C ALA A 83 -11.12 -7.35 13.71
N ILE A 84 -10.76 -6.06 13.67
CA ILE A 84 -11.29 -5.09 12.70
C ILE A 84 -10.10 -4.33 12.07
N ILE A 85 -10.03 -4.34 10.74
CA ILE A 85 -9.01 -3.67 9.95
C ILE A 85 -9.70 -2.63 9.06
N CYS A 86 -9.43 -1.34 9.30
CA CYS A 86 -9.97 -0.24 8.50
C CYS A 86 -8.91 0.28 7.53
N ILE A 87 -9.25 0.38 6.24
CA ILE A 87 -8.37 0.85 5.16
C ILE A 87 -9.12 1.85 4.27
N GLU A 88 -8.39 2.63 3.46
CA GLU A 88 -8.99 3.44 2.40
C GLU A 88 -9.28 2.60 1.14
N ASP A 89 -10.38 2.95 0.42
CA ASP A 89 -10.60 2.48 -0.96
C ASP A 89 -9.69 3.27 -1.92
N LEU A 90 -8.51 2.75 -2.20
CA LEU A 90 -7.48 3.44 -2.97
C LEU A 90 -7.84 3.59 -4.46
N ASN A 91 -7.73 4.81 -4.99
CA ASN A 91 -7.74 5.05 -6.43
C ASN A 91 -6.38 4.69 -7.07
N ILE A 92 -6.14 3.40 -7.23
CA ILE A 92 -4.86 2.87 -7.75
C ILE A 92 -4.52 3.41 -9.15
N ASP A 93 -5.50 3.59 -10.01
CA ASP A 93 -5.26 4.09 -11.38
C ASP A 93 -4.88 5.57 -11.38
N GLY A 94 -5.50 6.38 -10.53
CA GLY A 94 -5.09 7.76 -10.29
C GLY A 94 -3.67 7.84 -9.73
N MET A 95 -3.34 6.99 -8.77
CA MET A 95 -2.00 6.92 -8.18
C MET A 95 -0.93 6.47 -9.19
N LYS A 96 -1.24 5.52 -10.09
CA LYS A 96 -0.32 5.08 -11.15
C LYS A 96 0.04 6.20 -12.12
N ARG A 97 -0.90 7.11 -12.43
CA ARG A 97 -0.62 8.26 -13.30
C ARG A 97 0.43 9.20 -12.70
N LEU A 98 0.42 9.37 -11.37
CA LEU A 98 1.32 10.29 -10.67
C LEU A 98 2.67 9.63 -10.30
N TRP A 99 2.66 8.37 -9.86
CA TRP A 99 3.84 7.70 -9.29
C TRP A 99 4.21 6.37 -9.97
N GLY A 100 3.56 6.00 -11.06
CA GLY A 100 3.86 4.95 -12.02
C GLY A 100 4.52 3.70 -11.44
N ARG A 101 5.83 3.57 -11.67
CA ARG A 101 6.61 2.38 -11.26
C ARG A 101 6.59 2.11 -9.77
N LYS A 102 6.54 3.14 -8.92
CA LYS A 102 6.56 2.98 -7.46
C LYS A 102 5.26 2.33 -6.98
N ILE A 103 4.12 2.77 -7.48
CA ILE A 103 2.81 2.15 -7.17
C ILE A 103 2.74 0.72 -7.70
N SER A 104 3.31 0.46 -8.89
CA SER A 104 3.36 -0.90 -9.45
C SER A 104 4.25 -1.84 -8.62
N ASP A 105 5.34 -1.34 -8.02
CA ASP A 105 6.21 -2.12 -7.13
C ASP A 105 5.53 -2.39 -5.78
N LEU A 106 4.87 -1.39 -5.20
CA LEU A 106 4.13 -1.51 -3.94
C LEU A 106 2.90 -2.43 -4.07
N ALA A 107 2.25 -2.46 -5.25
CA ALA A 107 1.14 -3.36 -5.60
C ALA A 107 0.02 -3.42 -4.54
N PHE A 108 -0.41 -2.26 -4.03
CA PHE A 108 -1.43 -2.14 -2.98
C PHE A 108 -2.71 -2.92 -3.28
N ALA A 109 -3.21 -2.90 -4.54
CA ALA A 109 -4.40 -3.63 -4.91
C ALA A 109 -4.25 -5.15 -4.72
N GLU A 110 -3.07 -5.72 -5.05
CA GLU A 110 -2.79 -7.14 -4.82
C GLU A 110 -2.77 -7.45 -3.32
N PHE A 111 -2.16 -6.58 -2.52
CA PHE A 111 -2.15 -6.74 -1.06
C PHE A 111 -3.57 -6.68 -0.46
N VAL A 112 -4.37 -5.68 -0.85
CA VAL A 112 -5.76 -5.56 -0.37
C VAL A 112 -6.58 -6.80 -0.71
N SER A 113 -6.47 -7.31 -1.95
CA SER A 113 -7.17 -8.54 -2.34
C SER A 113 -6.73 -9.77 -1.52
N ILE A 114 -5.43 -9.87 -1.19
CA ILE A 114 -4.91 -10.95 -0.34
C ILE A 114 -5.40 -10.78 1.10
N LEU A 115 -5.38 -9.55 1.64
CA LEU A 115 -5.86 -9.26 2.99
C LEU A 115 -7.34 -9.62 3.15
N GLU A 116 -8.19 -9.22 2.19
CA GLU A 116 -9.62 -9.58 2.17
C GLU A 116 -9.83 -11.09 2.09
N TRP A 117 -9.03 -11.77 1.25
CA TRP A 117 -9.11 -13.23 1.14
C TRP A 117 -8.68 -13.93 2.44
N VAL A 118 -7.61 -13.47 3.09
CA VAL A 118 -7.18 -14.04 4.39
C VAL A 118 -8.23 -13.76 5.45
N ALA A 119 -8.74 -12.53 5.53
CA ALA A 119 -9.76 -12.13 6.48
C ALA A 119 -11.06 -12.93 6.32
N SER A 120 -11.49 -13.24 5.08
CA SER A 120 -12.70 -14.03 4.83
C SER A 120 -12.64 -15.48 5.34
N ASN A 121 -11.44 -15.96 5.69
CA ASN A 121 -11.22 -17.29 6.29
C ASN A 121 -11.03 -17.22 7.83
N THR A 122 -11.29 -16.07 8.43
CA THR A 122 -11.16 -15.81 9.88
C THR A 122 -12.31 -14.94 10.35
N ASP A 123 -12.36 -14.61 11.64
CA ASP A 123 -13.37 -13.71 12.23
C ASP A 123 -13.00 -12.22 12.07
N THR A 124 -11.95 -11.89 11.28
CA THR A 124 -11.51 -10.51 11.06
C THR A 124 -12.37 -9.83 10.00
N THR A 125 -12.86 -8.62 10.32
CA THR A 125 -13.60 -7.78 9.39
C THR A 125 -12.71 -6.72 8.77
N VAL A 126 -12.62 -6.67 7.42
CA VAL A 126 -11.96 -5.59 6.69
C VAL A 126 -12.99 -4.56 6.25
N VAL A 127 -12.81 -3.31 6.68
CA VAL A 127 -13.70 -2.18 6.35
C VAL A 127 -12.98 -1.22 5.43
N LYS A 128 -13.55 -0.94 4.27
CA LYS A 128 -13.07 0.10 3.36
C LYS A 128 -13.85 1.38 3.55
N ILE A 129 -13.16 2.46 3.91
CA ILE A 129 -13.76 3.79 3.96
C ILE A 129 -13.78 4.42 2.56
N ASP A 130 -14.64 5.43 2.37
CA ASP A 130 -14.72 6.17 1.12
C ASP A 130 -13.38 6.81 0.75
N ARG A 131 -12.97 6.66 -0.50
CA ARG A 131 -11.72 7.23 -1.08
C ARG A 131 -11.65 8.76 -1.05
N TRP A 132 -12.78 9.43 -0.91
CA TRP A 132 -12.88 10.88 -0.84
C TRP A 132 -12.92 11.40 0.60
N ALA A 133 -12.94 10.49 1.58
CA ALA A 133 -12.88 10.88 2.97
C ALA A 133 -11.58 11.64 3.25
N PRO A 134 -11.63 12.86 3.85
CA PRO A 134 -10.44 13.69 4.06
C PRO A 134 -9.60 13.21 5.26
N SER A 135 -9.27 11.92 5.29
CA SER A 135 -8.59 11.23 6.40
C SER A 135 -7.33 11.96 6.88
N SER A 136 -6.47 12.41 5.96
CA SER A 136 -5.23 13.09 6.28
C SER A 136 -5.40 14.57 6.66
N LYS A 137 -6.51 15.20 6.29
CA LYS A 137 -6.77 16.63 6.50
C LYS A 137 -7.58 16.94 7.76
N VAL A 138 -8.31 15.99 8.29
CA VAL A 138 -9.10 16.13 9.51
C VAL A 138 -8.20 15.94 10.72
N CYS A 139 -8.21 16.88 11.64
CA CYS A 139 -7.53 16.70 12.93
C CYS A 139 -8.22 15.59 13.74
N HIS A 140 -7.49 14.53 14.07
CA HIS A 140 -8.08 13.43 14.85
C HIS A 140 -8.46 13.83 16.29
N VAL A 141 -7.95 14.95 16.80
CA VAL A 141 -8.26 15.43 18.18
C VAL A 141 -9.56 16.19 18.22
N CYS A 142 -9.70 17.24 17.40
CA CYS A 142 -10.83 18.17 17.46
C CYS A 142 -11.79 18.11 16.25
N GLY A 143 -11.47 17.36 15.20
CA GLY A 143 -12.30 17.25 14.00
C GLY A 143 -12.17 18.40 13.00
N THR A 144 -11.40 19.45 13.28
CA THR A 144 -11.19 20.58 12.36
C THR A 144 -10.48 20.12 11.08
N ILE A 145 -10.94 20.63 9.92
CA ILE A 145 -10.35 20.30 8.62
C ILE A 145 -9.29 21.33 8.26
N ASN A 146 -8.05 20.89 8.01
CA ASN A 146 -7.00 21.72 7.41
C ASN A 146 -7.09 21.66 5.88
N ALA A 147 -7.81 22.62 5.27
CA ALA A 147 -7.98 22.69 3.83
C ALA A 147 -6.66 22.96 3.08
N SER A 148 -5.74 23.71 3.73
CA SER A 148 -4.46 24.16 3.15
C SER A 148 -3.36 23.11 3.20
N LEU A 149 -3.57 21.95 3.86
CA LEU A 149 -2.55 20.90 4.03
C LEU A 149 -2.07 20.36 2.69
N SER A 150 -0.79 20.57 2.39
CA SER A 150 -0.16 20.09 1.16
C SER A 150 0.31 18.64 1.26
N LEU A 151 0.41 17.95 0.10
CA LEU A 151 0.92 16.57 0.04
C LEU A 151 2.37 16.43 0.51
N LYS A 152 3.16 17.50 0.48
CA LYS A 152 4.57 17.49 0.89
C LYS A 152 4.74 17.65 2.41
N GLN A 153 3.75 18.23 3.07
CA GLN A 153 3.79 18.52 4.51
C GLN A 153 3.47 17.25 5.30
N ARG A 154 4.41 16.79 6.08
CA ARG A 154 4.28 15.56 6.89
C ARG A 154 3.84 15.86 8.31
N ILE A 155 4.37 16.92 8.89
CA ILE A 155 4.01 17.37 10.24
C ILE A 155 3.27 18.70 10.10
N TRP A 156 2.17 18.84 10.82
CA TRP A 156 1.37 20.07 10.83
C TRP A 156 0.74 20.31 12.19
N GLU A 157 0.47 21.56 12.50
CA GLU A 157 -0.22 21.98 13.70
C GLU A 157 -1.68 22.32 13.38
N CYS A 158 -2.60 21.84 14.21
CA CYS A 158 -4.02 22.16 14.06
C CYS A 158 -4.30 23.59 14.49
N GLU A 159 -4.89 24.38 13.61
CA GLU A 159 -5.23 25.80 13.90
C GLU A 159 -6.23 25.97 15.04
N CYS A 160 -7.03 24.93 15.35
CA CYS A 160 -8.07 25.00 16.39
C CYS A 160 -7.56 24.53 17.76
N CYS A 161 -6.92 23.35 17.84
CA CYS A 161 -6.52 22.76 19.12
C CYS A 161 -5.00 22.78 19.36
N HIS A 162 -4.23 23.37 18.46
CA HIS A 162 -2.78 23.52 18.52
C HIS A 162 -1.99 22.21 18.71
N THR A 163 -2.62 21.07 18.43
CA THR A 163 -1.94 19.79 18.48
C THR A 163 -1.05 19.63 17.24
N THR A 164 0.22 19.26 17.45
CA THR A 164 1.13 18.88 16.37
C THR A 164 0.86 17.44 15.95
N LEU A 165 0.65 17.20 14.67
CA LEU A 165 0.20 15.94 14.10
C LEU A 165 1.17 15.46 13.02
N ASP A 166 1.54 14.18 13.07
CA ASP A 166 2.07 13.48 11.90
C ASP A 166 0.90 13.15 10.97
N ARG A 167 1.02 13.51 9.69
CA ARG A 167 -0.08 13.40 8.73
C ARG A 167 -0.52 11.96 8.48
N ASP A 168 0.44 11.05 8.39
CA ASP A 168 0.17 9.66 8.01
C ASP A 168 -0.42 8.89 9.22
N THR A 169 0.07 9.13 10.43
CA THR A 169 -0.53 8.61 11.68
C THR A 169 -1.92 9.21 11.92
N ASN A 170 -2.07 10.54 11.70
CA ASN A 170 -3.38 11.19 11.81
C ASN A 170 -4.40 10.59 10.83
N ALA A 171 -3.97 10.28 9.59
CA ALA A 171 -4.82 9.61 8.61
C ALA A 171 -5.25 8.24 9.09
N ALA A 172 -4.33 7.41 9.58
CA ALA A 172 -4.63 6.07 10.08
C ALA A 172 -5.64 6.09 11.25
N ILE A 173 -5.50 7.04 12.20
CA ILE A 173 -6.47 7.22 13.30
C ILE A 173 -7.86 7.58 12.76
N ASN A 174 -7.94 8.49 11.79
CA ASN A 174 -9.21 8.90 11.19
C ASN A 174 -9.84 7.76 10.37
N ILE A 175 -9.03 6.99 9.62
CA ILE A 175 -9.48 5.80 8.88
C ILE A 175 -10.15 4.81 9.84
N ARG A 176 -9.51 4.52 11.00
CA ARG A 176 -10.13 3.66 12.02
C ARG A 176 -11.47 4.22 12.51
N ARG A 177 -11.53 5.50 12.87
CA ARG A 177 -12.75 6.14 13.37
C ARG A 177 -13.90 6.07 12.37
N MET A 178 -13.61 6.40 11.11
CA MET A 178 -14.60 6.36 10.04
C MET A 178 -15.07 4.94 9.76
N GLY A 179 -14.15 3.97 9.69
CA GLY A 179 -14.49 2.56 9.49
C GLY A 179 -15.34 1.99 10.63
N LEU A 180 -15.01 2.28 11.88
CA LEU A 180 -15.82 1.84 13.04
C LEU A 180 -17.20 2.53 13.08
N ALA A 181 -17.31 3.78 12.66
CA ALA A 181 -18.59 4.47 12.54
C ALA A 181 -19.47 3.82 11.45
N GLN A 182 -18.88 3.44 10.32
CA GLN A 182 -19.58 2.75 9.22
C GLN A 182 -20.16 1.40 9.68
N LEU A 183 -19.40 0.61 10.47
CA LEU A 183 -19.87 -0.67 11.02
C LEU A 183 -21.05 -0.53 12.01
N LYS A 184 -21.13 0.60 12.72
CA LYS A 184 -22.25 0.85 13.67
C LYS A 184 -23.53 1.28 12.96
N SER A 185 -23.41 1.73 11.70
CA SER A 185 -24.54 2.24 10.91
C SER A 185 -25.11 1.18 9.94
N ALA A 186 -24.44 0.04 9.78
CA ALA A 186 -24.83 -1.09 8.94
C ALA A 186 -25.58 -2.14 9.76
#